data_4c366127df71e8c38744439025875d6e
#
_entry.id   4c366127df71e8c38744439025875d6e
#
_cell.length_a   1.000
_cell.length_b   1.000
_cell.length_c   1.000
_cell.angle_alpha   90.00
_cell.angle_beta   90.00
_cell.angle_gamma   90.00
#
_symmetry.space_group_name_H-M   'P 1'
#
loop_
_entity.id
_entity.type
_entity.pdbx_description
1 polymer ?
#
loop_
_entity_poly.entity_id
_entity_poly.type
_entity_poly.pdbx_seq_one_letter_code
_entity_poly.pdbx_strand_id
1 'polypeptide(L)'
;MYVLELGGQDDAFARREAESAASDVSALAPGLAAARGVAERARHLAYTRRACELVGTGDPDIESAHAVLSAATFGREGTVAVRAVDVRATTRIDTQRAERVLGSVLTDRGFAVDLDAPDHTLYAYFADPAGDDEAGDGDACCALGWRALGSVRDFGQRQPTDRPFFQPGSMDPLEARALVNIAGARPGRTVVDPMCGTGGLLLEAGLLGARVV
;
A
#
# COMPACT_ATOMS: atom_id res chain seq x y z
N MET A 1 1.91 14.12 -4.97
CA MET A 1 0.99 13.48 -4.00
C MET A 1 0.96 11.99 -4.29
N TYR A 2 0.70 11.16 -3.31
CA TYR A 2 0.68 9.70 -3.46
C TYR A 2 -0.63 9.14 -2.94
N VAL A 3 -1.10 8.05 -3.53
CA VAL A 3 -2.09 7.15 -2.95
C VAL A 3 -1.37 5.94 -2.36
N LEU A 4 -1.72 5.57 -1.14
CA LEU A 4 -1.20 4.41 -0.41
C LEU A 4 -2.30 3.35 -0.35
N GLU A 5 -1.99 2.14 -0.80
CA GLU A 5 -2.85 0.98 -0.60
C GLU A 5 -2.56 0.38 0.76
N LEU A 6 -3.54 0.45 1.66
CA LEU A 6 -3.44 -0.07 3.01
C LEU A 6 -3.83 -1.55 3.06
N GLY A 7 -3.21 -2.28 3.97
CA GLY A 7 -3.52 -3.67 4.29
C GLY A 7 -4.23 -3.78 5.65
N GLY A 8 -4.86 -4.94 5.89
CA GLY A 8 -5.60 -5.18 7.12
C GLY A 8 -6.98 -4.50 7.12
N GLN A 9 -7.62 -4.48 8.29
CA GLN A 9 -8.95 -3.89 8.47
C GLN A 9 -8.91 -2.58 9.28
N ASP A 10 -7.84 -2.36 10.07
CA ASP A 10 -7.66 -1.15 10.86
C ASP A 10 -6.86 -0.10 10.05
N ASP A 11 -7.59 0.78 9.37
CA ASP A 11 -6.99 1.85 8.57
C ASP A 11 -6.29 2.90 9.44
N ALA A 12 -6.76 3.13 10.67
CA ALA A 12 -6.12 4.08 11.58
C ALA A 12 -4.73 3.59 11.98
N PHE A 13 -4.61 2.30 12.31
CA PHE A 13 -3.33 1.66 12.61
C PHE A 13 -2.40 1.65 11.39
N ALA A 14 -2.92 1.28 10.20
CA ALA A 14 -2.15 1.27 8.97
C ALA A 14 -1.62 2.67 8.59
N ARG A 15 -2.45 3.73 8.73
CA ARG A 15 -2.01 5.12 8.53
C ARG A 15 -0.97 5.54 9.56
N ARG A 16 -1.15 5.15 10.83
CA ARG A 16 -0.15 5.43 11.87
C ARG A 16 1.21 4.81 11.56
N GLU A 17 1.22 3.60 11.01
CA GLU A 17 2.47 3.01 10.51
C GLU A 17 3.03 3.79 9.32
N ALA A 18 2.18 4.14 8.35
CA ALA A 18 2.59 4.85 7.14
C ALA A 18 3.27 6.20 7.45
N GLU A 19 2.83 6.93 8.47
CA GLU A 19 3.47 8.19 8.95
C GLU A 19 4.95 8.01 9.30
N SER A 20 5.36 6.78 9.63
CA SER A 20 6.78 6.50 9.90
C SER A 20 7.67 6.69 8.66
N ALA A 21 7.11 6.60 7.44
CA ALA A 21 7.85 6.63 6.17
C ALA A 21 7.22 7.57 5.11
N ALA A 22 6.11 8.23 5.44
CA ALA A 22 5.41 9.17 4.56
C ALA A 22 5.05 10.45 5.32
N SER A 23 4.82 11.55 4.61
CA SER A 23 4.44 12.84 5.19
C SER A 23 3.00 13.19 4.84
N ASP A 24 2.32 13.89 5.77
CA ASP A 24 0.95 14.37 5.61
C ASP A 24 0.00 13.25 5.18
N VAL A 25 0.02 12.14 5.93
CA VAL A 25 -0.85 10.98 5.69
C VAL A 25 -2.26 11.29 6.17
N SER A 26 -3.23 11.13 5.30
CA SER A 26 -4.66 11.33 5.59
C SER A 26 -5.50 10.20 5.00
N ALA A 27 -6.69 9.98 5.55
CA ALA A 27 -7.65 9.05 4.96
C ALA A 27 -8.05 9.55 3.56
N LEU A 28 -8.23 8.63 2.63
CA LEU A 28 -8.75 8.92 1.30
C LEU A 28 -10.07 8.17 1.08
N ALA A 29 -10.06 6.86 1.29
CA ALA A 29 -11.19 5.96 1.23
C ALA A 29 -10.88 4.71 2.07
N PRO A 30 -11.84 3.83 2.37
CA PRO A 30 -11.56 2.57 3.05
C PRO A 30 -10.43 1.79 2.38
N GLY A 31 -9.38 1.45 3.14
CA GLY A 31 -8.19 0.77 2.62
C GLY A 31 -7.25 1.65 1.77
N LEU A 32 -7.50 2.95 1.68
CA LEU A 32 -6.67 3.91 0.95
C LEU A 32 -6.32 5.13 1.81
N ALA A 33 -5.08 5.60 1.67
CA ALA A 33 -4.65 6.87 2.25
C ALA A 33 -3.98 7.75 1.19
N ALA A 34 -4.04 9.07 1.39
CA ALA A 34 -3.24 10.03 0.64
C ALA A 34 -2.00 10.42 1.44
N ALA A 35 -0.89 10.72 0.75
CA ALA A 35 0.32 11.24 1.36
C ALA A 35 0.97 12.28 0.43
N ARG A 36 1.64 13.29 1.03
CA ARG A 36 2.35 14.30 0.23
C ARG A 36 3.70 13.79 -0.26
N GLY A 37 4.42 13.07 0.56
CA GLY A 37 5.73 12.49 0.24
C GLY A 37 5.89 11.09 0.80
N VAL A 38 6.66 10.25 0.10
CA VAL A 38 6.93 8.86 0.49
C VAL A 38 8.44 8.64 0.42
N ALA A 39 9.04 8.23 1.54
CA ALA A 39 10.45 7.89 1.61
C ALA A 39 10.69 6.45 1.13
N GLU A 40 11.90 6.14 0.67
CA GLU A 40 12.31 4.80 0.20
C GLU A 40 12.07 3.71 1.27
N ARG A 41 12.18 4.06 2.56
CA ARG A 41 11.91 3.13 3.66
C ARG A 41 10.45 2.65 3.73
N ALA A 42 9.51 3.26 2.99
CA ALA A 42 8.15 2.75 2.86
C ALA A 42 8.09 1.33 2.27
N ARG A 43 9.16 0.86 1.62
CA ARG A 43 9.31 -0.56 1.23
C ARG A 43 9.28 -1.53 2.41
N HIS A 44 9.51 -1.05 3.63
CA HIS A 44 9.52 -1.85 4.84
C HIS A 44 8.24 -1.74 5.67
N LEU A 45 7.24 -1.00 5.19
CA LEU A 45 5.94 -0.93 5.85
C LEU A 45 5.19 -2.26 5.75
N ALA A 46 4.56 -2.65 6.85
CA ALA A 46 3.80 -3.89 6.95
C ALA A 46 2.37 -3.73 6.40
N TYR A 47 1.71 -2.64 6.76
CA TYR A 47 0.32 -2.36 6.41
C TYR A 47 0.17 -1.38 5.23
N THR A 48 1.24 -0.98 4.58
CA THR A 48 1.18 -0.30 3.27
C THR A 48 1.70 -1.27 2.20
N ARG A 49 0.85 -1.68 1.28
CA ARG A 49 1.22 -2.63 0.22
C ARG A 49 1.97 -1.95 -0.91
N ARG A 50 1.48 -0.77 -1.30
CA ARG A 50 2.03 0.02 -2.41
C ARG A 50 1.87 1.50 -2.14
N ALA A 51 2.77 2.29 -2.72
CA ALA A 51 2.59 3.72 -2.88
C ALA A 51 2.65 4.03 -4.38
N CYS A 52 1.65 4.77 -4.85
CA CYS A 52 1.56 5.18 -6.24
C CYS A 52 1.51 6.71 -6.34
N GLU A 53 2.24 7.28 -7.30
CA GLU A 53 2.12 8.71 -7.62
C GLU A 53 0.70 8.99 -8.12
N LEU A 54 -0.05 9.78 -7.36
CA LEU A 54 -1.46 10.05 -7.63
C LEU A 54 -1.63 10.82 -8.94
N VAL A 55 -2.40 10.27 -9.85
CA VAL A 55 -2.82 10.89 -11.11
C VAL A 55 -4.08 11.73 -10.88
N GLY A 56 -5.06 11.19 -10.17
CA GLY A 56 -6.30 11.86 -9.83
C GLY A 56 -7.30 10.92 -9.15
N THR A 57 -8.39 11.50 -8.69
CA THR A 57 -9.50 10.80 -8.04
C THR A 57 -10.82 11.16 -8.71
N GLY A 58 -11.82 10.30 -8.61
CA GLY A 58 -13.19 10.49 -9.10
C GLY A 58 -14.16 9.57 -8.37
N ASP A 59 -15.38 9.46 -8.83
CA ASP A 59 -16.36 8.53 -8.29
C ASP A 59 -15.93 7.07 -8.49
N PRO A 60 -16.39 6.11 -7.65
CA PRO A 60 -15.92 4.73 -7.64
C PRO A 60 -16.46 3.88 -8.81
N ASP A 61 -16.37 4.41 -10.02
CA ASP A 61 -16.81 3.75 -11.24
C ASP A 61 -15.82 3.88 -12.40
N ILE A 62 -16.01 3.05 -13.45
CA ILE A 62 -15.10 2.99 -14.61
C ILE A 62 -15.18 4.27 -15.46
N GLU A 63 -16.33 4.92 -15.54
CA GLU A 63 -16.52 6.11 -16.38
C GLU A 63 -15.76 7.29 -15.78
N SER A 64 -15.86 7.47 -14.48
CA SER A 64 -15.10 8.47 -13.72
C SER A 64 -13.60 8.21 -13.81
N ALA A 65 -13.16 6.96 -13.62
CA ALA A 65 -11.76 6.59 -13.78
C ALA A 65 -11.24 6.87 -15.19
N HIS A 66 -12.03 6.56 -16.23
CA HIS A 66 -11.71 6.88 -17.61
C HIS A 66 -11.58 8.39 -17.85
N ALA A 67 -12.53 9.19 -17.31
CA ALA A 67 -12.50 10.64 -17.43
C ALA A 67 -11.25 11.25 -16.76
N VAL A 68 -10.93 10.80 -15.54
CA VAL A 68 -9.74 11.22 -14.79
C VAL A 68 -8.46 10.91 -15.61
N LEU A 69 -8.32 9.68 -16.12
CA LEU A 69 -7.15 9.30 -16.88
C LEU A 69 -7.06 10.07 -18.21
N SER A 70 -8.20 10.30 -18.87
CA SER A 70 -8.27 11.02 -20.13
C SER A 70 -7.90 12.49 -19.99
N ALA A 71 -8.21 13.12 -18.86
CA ALA A 71 -7.86 14.51 -18.57
C ALA A 71 -6.42 14.68 -18.03
N ALA A 72 -5.81 13.61 -17.51
CA ALA A 72 -4.50 13.68 -16.88
C ALA A 72 -3.39 13.93 -17.89
N THR A 73 -2.36 14.68 -17.47
CA THR A 73 -1.12 14.89 -18.23
C THR A 73 0.04 14.24 -17.48
N PHE A 74 0.82 13.43 -18.16
CA PHE A 74 2.01 12.78 -17.63
C PHE A 74 3.06 12.58 -18.72
N GLY A 75 4.33 12.81 -18.39
CA GLY A 75 5.46 12.65 -19.31
C GLY A 75 6.10 11.26 -19.17
N ARG A 76 5.33 10.19 -19.45
CA ARG A 76 5.80 8.80 -19.43
C ARG A 76 5.63 8.21 -20.82
N GLU A 77 6.55 7.34 -21.20
CA GLU A 77 6.58 6.63 -22.48
C GLU A 77 6.99 5.18 -22.23
N GLY A 78 6.85 4.31 -23.24
CA GLY A 78 7.28 2.91 -23.15
C GLY A 78 6.13 1.94 -22.97
N THR A 79 6.36 0.90 -22.20
CA THR A 79 5.38 -0.17 -21.95
C THR A 79 4.60 0.03 -20.66
N VAL A 80 3.35 -0.43 -20.66
CA VAL A 80 2.45 -0.24 -19.51
C VAL A 80 1.60 -1.48 -19.22
N ALA A 81 1.35 -1.70 -17.94
CA ALA A 81 0.24 -2.53 -17.45
C ALA A 81 -0.70 -1.68 -16.61
N VAL A 82 -2.01 -1.93 -16.76
CA VAL A 82 -3.04 -1.42 -15.85
C VAL A 82 -3.42 -2.54 -14.89
N ARG A 83 -3.60 -2.19 -13.62
CA ARG A 83 -4.07 -3.10 -12.57
C ARG A 83 -5.22 -2.42 -11.81
N ALA A 84 -6.40 -2.95 -11.96
CA ALA A 84 -7.58 -2.50 -11.23
C ALA A 84 -7.74 -3.30 -9.93
N VAL A 85 -8.05 -2.61 -8.85
CA VAL A 85 -8.22 -3.19 -7.52
C VAL A 85 -9.57 -2.73 -6.97
N ASP A 86 -10.47 -3.67 -6.73
CA ASP A 86 -11.66 -3.45 -5.90
C ASP A 86 -11.20 -3.61 -4.43
N VAL A 87 -11.01 -2.47 -3.76
CA VAL A 87 -10.45 -2.45 -2.40
C VAL A 87 -11.43 -3.11 -1.45
N ARG A 88 -11.01 -4.20 -0.79
CA ARG A 88 -11.84 -5.01 0.11
C ARG A 88 -13.14 -5.54 -0.55
N ALA A 89 -13.20 -5.57 -1.87
CA ALA A 89 -14.40 -5.98 -2.64
C ALA A 89 -15.66 -5.14 -2.32
N THR A 90 -15.49 -3.85 -2.05
CA THR A 90 -16.56 -2.96 -1.62
C THR A 90 -17.42 -2.41 -2.75
N THR A 91 -16.87 -2.27 -3.97
CA THR A 91 -17.59 -1.67 -5.11
C THR A 91 -18.22 -2.69 -6.05
N ARG A 92 -17.79 -3.95 -6.01
CA ARG A 92 -18.18 -5.01 -6.96
C ARG A 92 -17.91 -4.66 -8.42
N ILE A 93 -16.91 -3.82 -8.67
CA ILE A 93 -16.54 -3.37 -10.02
C ILE A 93 -15.94 -4.53 -10.83
N ASP A 94 -16.22 -4.56 -12.14
CA ASP A 94 -15.52 -5.47 -13.06
C ASP A 94 -14.10 -4.93 -13.33
N THR A 95 -13.14 -5.45 -12.55
CA THR A 95 -11.73 -5.04 -12.63
C THR A 95 -11.12 -5.32 -14.00
N GLN A 96 -11.49 -6.42 -14.66
CA GLN A 96 -10.99 -6.74 -16.00
C GLN A 96 -11.49 -5.74 -17.05
N ARG A 97 -12.76 -5.31 -16.92
CA ARG A 97 -13.32 -4.27 -17.78
C ARG A 97 -12.62 -2.93 -17.52
N ALA A 98 -12.38 -2.58 -16.25
CA ALA A 98 -11.66 -1.36 -15.89
C ALA A 98 -10.24 -1.36 -16.50
N GLU A 99 -9.49 -2.45 -16.36
CA GLU A 99 -8.14 -2.58 -16.94
C GLU A 99 -8.14 -2.41 -18.46
N ARG A 100 -9.13 -2.99 -19.16
CA ARG A 100 -9.24 -2.86 -20.62
C ARG A 100 -9.58 -1.42 -21.03
N VAL A 101 -10.54 -0.80 -20.36
CA VAL A 101 -10.97 0.58 -20.68
C VAL A 101 -9.84 1.57 -20.43
N LEU A 102 -9.17 1.48 -19.28
CA LEU A 102 -8.05 2.36 -18.95
C LEU A 102 -6.81 2.06 -19.82
N GLY A 103 -6.59 0.78 -20.12
CA GLY A 103 -5.52 0.37 -21.05
C GLY A 103 -5.68 0.97 -22.43
N SER A 104 -6.91 1.04 -22.98
CA SER A 104 -7.14 1.67 -24.30
C SER A 104 -6.79 3.15 -24.28
N VAL A 105 -7.09 3.90 -23.23
CA VAL A 105 -6.69 5.32 -23.10
C VAL A 105 -5.18 5.48 -23.17
N LEU A 106 -4.41 4.56 -22.58
CA LEU A 106 -2.94 4.61 -22.61
C LEU A 106 -2.38 4.21 -23.97
N THR A 107 -2.97 3.21 -24.63
CA THR A 107 -2.54 2.82 -25.98
C THR A 107 -2.83 3.92 -27.01
N ASP A 108 -3.96 4.62 -26.90
CA ASP A 108 -4.27 5.78 -27.75
C ASP A 108 -3.28 6.95 -27.54
N ARG A 109 -2.56 6.95 -26.43
CA ARG A 109 -1.49 7.91 -26.09
C ARG A 109 -0.08 7.40 -26.43
N GLY A 110 0.02 6.26 -27.11
CA GLY A 110 1.28 5.73 -27.63
C GLY A 110 2.01 4.74 -26.71
N PHE A 111 1.41 4.31 -25.59
CA PHE A 111 2.00 3.23 -24.79
C PHE A 111 1.80 1.88 -25.48
N ALA A 112 2.80 0.99 -25.36
CA ALA A 112 2.65 -0.40 -25.70
C ALA A 112 2.24 -1.21 -24.44
N VAL A 113 1.43 -2.25 -24.61
CA VAL A 113 1.02 -3.10 -23.48
C VAL A 113 2.05 -4.18 -23.24
N ASP A 114 2.53 -4.30 -21.99
CA ASP A 114 3.32 -5.42 -21.49
C ASP A 114 2.79 -5.79 -20.09
N LEU A 115 2.26 -7.01 -19.96
CA LEU A 115 1.66 -7.44 -18.71
C LEU A 115 2.64 -8.15 -17.77
N ASP A 116 3.79 -8.55 -18.28
CA ASP A 116 4.79 -9.34 -17.57
C ASP A 116 5.90 -8.47 -16.96
N ALA A 117 6.48 -7.58 -17.78
CA ALA A 117 7.59 -6.70 -17.37
C ALA A 117 7.42 -5.25 -17.87
N PRO A 118 6.31 -4.57 -17.50
CA PRO A 118 6.06 -3.22 -17.97
C PRO A 118 7.05 -2.20 -17.38
N ASP A 119 7.43 -1.19 -18.17
CA ASP A 119 8.20 -0.04 -17.66
C ASP A 119 7.42 0.71 -16.59
N HIS A 120 6.10 0.78 -16.76
CA HIS A 120 5.20 1.47 -15.85
C HIS A 120 3.97 0.64 -15.53
N THR A 121 3.50 0.71 -14.28
CA THR A 121 2.23 0.11 -13.87
C THR A 121 1.31 1.22 -13.37
N LEU A 122 0.13 1.35 -14.00
CA LEU A 122 -0.95 2.19 -13.51
C LEU A 122 -1.86 1.34 -12.62
N TYR A 123 -2.06 1.77 -11.38
CA TYR A 123 -3.07 1.21 -10.50
C TYR A 123 -4.33 2.05 -10.53
N ALA A 124 -5.47 1.38 -10.60
CA ALA A 124 -6.80 1.97 -10.46
C ALA A 124 -7.49 1.32 -9.25
N TYR A 125 -7.59 2.05 -8.16
CA TYR A 125 -8.23 1.61 -6.93
C TYR A 125 -9.68 2.08 -6.92
N PHE A 126 -10.59 1.20 -6.53
CA PHE A 126 -12.01 1.51 -6.35
C PHE A 126 -12.40 1.13 -4.92
N ALA A 127 -12.96 2.06 -4.17
CA ALA A 127 -13.35 1.87 -2.79
C ALA A 127 -14.66 2.60 -2.49
N ASP A 128 -15.54 1.97 -1.71
CA ASP A 128 -16.83 2.52 -1.30
C ASP A 128 -17.12 2.14 0.16
N PRO A 129 -17.22 3.11 1.09
CA PRO A 129 -17.56 2.83 2.49
C PRO A 129 -18.94 2.17 2.66
N ALA A 130 -19.88 2.37 1.76
CA ALA A 130 -21.19 1.75 1.82
C ALA A 130 -21.17 0.23 1.59
N GLY A 131 -20.10 -0.31 1.03
CA GLY A 131 -19.88 -1.74 0.82
C GLY A 131 -19.10 -2.44 1.95
N ASP A 132 -18.69 -1.72 2.98
CA ASP A 132 -17.89 -2.24 4.09
C ASP A 132 -18.65 -2.08 5.42
N ASP A 133 -19.02 -3.19 6.06
CA ASP A 133 -19.70 -3.19 7.38
C ASP A 133 -18.81 -2.63 8.50
N GLU A 134 -17.50 -2.61 8.31
CA GLU A 134 -16.50 -2.00 9.19
C GLU A 134 -15.95 -0.69 8.60
N ALA A 135 -16.83 0.16 8.04
CA ALA A 135 -16.49 1.35 7.27
C ALA A 135 -15.31 2.14 7.88
N GLY A 136 -14.20 2.13 7.17
CA GLY A 136 -13.05 3.00 7.46
C GLY A 136 -13.37 4.47 7.18
N ASP A 137 -12.50 5.37 7.62
CA ASP A 137 -12.60 6.80 7.31
C ASP A 137 -12.40 7.05 5.80
N GLY A 138 -13.15 8.00 5.25
CA GLY A 138 -13.01 8.49 3.89
C GLY A 138 -14.26 8.34 3.04
N ASP A 139 -14.21 8.88 1.84
CA ASP A 139 -15.32 8.91 0.89
C ASP A 139 -15.20 7.80 -0.16
N ALA A 140 -16.33 7.46 -0.80
CA ALA A 140 -16.32 6.58 -1.96
C ALA A 140 -15.50 7.23 -3.08
N CYS A 141 -14.53 6.49 -3.65
CA CYS A 141 -13.74 7.04 -4.75
C CYS A 141 -13.12 5.97 -5.66
N CYS A 142 -12.79 6.37 -6.89
CA CYS A 142 -11.67 5.78 -7.61
C CYS A 142 -10.41 6.63 -7.40
N ALA A 143 -9.25 6.00 -7.31
CA ALA A 143 -7.95 6.67 -7.28
C ALA A 143 -7.01 6.04 -8.30
N LEU A 144 -6.46 6.85 -9.20
CA LEU A 144 -5.51 6.41 -10.19
C LEU A 144 -4.09 6.83 -9.79
N GLY A 145 -3.13 5.93 -9.91
CA GLY A 145 -1.75 6.26 -9.57
C GLY A 145 -0.71 5.37 -10.26
N TRP A 146 0.41 5.98 -10.62
CA TRP A 146 1.57 5.28 -11.14
C TRP A 146 2.37 4.64 -10.01
N ARG A 147 2.63 3.36 -10.11
CA ARG A 147 3.42 2.64 -9.10
C ARG A 147 4.78 3.32 -8.89
N ALA A 148 5.04 3.79 -7.68
CA ALA A 148 6.32 4.32 -7.24
C ALA A 148 7.12 3.24 -6.50
N LEU A 149 6.48 2.55 -5.55
CA LEU A 149 7.10 1.47 -4.80
C LEU A 149 6.07 0.44 -4.31
N GLY A 150 6.57 -0.76 -4.01
CA GLY A 150 5.82 -1.80 -3.31
C GLY A 150 6.57 -2.24 -2.05
N SER A 151 5.84 -2.61 -1.00
CA SER A 151 6.47 -3.13 0.22
C SER A 151 6.94 -4.58 0.04
N VAL A 152 8.00 -4.92 0.77
CA VAL A 152 8.51 -6.29 0.87
C VAL A 152 7.53 -7.12 1.70
N ARG A 153 7.10 -8.26 1.17
CA ARG A 153 6.06 -9.13 1.75
C ARG A 153 6.60 -10.52 2.12
N ASP A 154 7.70 -10.55 2.85
CA ASP A 154 8.44 -11.77 3.24
C ASP A 154 8.08 -12.30 4.64
N PHE A 155 7.01 -11.81 5.25
CA PHE A 155 6.59 -12.13 6.62
C PHE A 155 6.31 -13.62 6.84
N GLY A 156 5.81 -14.33 5.82
CA GLY A 156 5.57 -15.76 5.88
C GLY A 156 6.82 -16.62 6.06
N GLN A 157 8.00 -16.08 5.79
CA GLN A 157 9.27 -16.81 5.91
C GLN A 157 9.83 -16.83 7.34
N ARG A 158 9.21 -16.13 8.28
CA ARG A 158 9.67 -16.01 9.67
C ARG A 158 8.56 -16.04 10.70
N GLN A 159 7.56 -16.88 10.41
CA GLN A 159 6.46 -17.12 11.34
C GLN A 159 7.00 -17.59 12.71
N PRO A 160 6.34 -17.26 13.83
CA PRO A 160 6.78 -17.67 15.16
C PRO A 160 7.01 -19.17 15.29
N THR A 161 6.16 -19.98 14.64
CA THR A 161 6.23 -21.45 14.62
C THR A 161 7.50 -21.98 13.95
N ASP A 162 8.11 -21.22 13.07
CA ASP A 162 9.32 -21.63 12.32
C ASP A 162 10.61 -21.21 13.02
N ARG A 163 10.50 -20.56 14.20
CA ARG A 163 11.64 -20.08 14.97
C ARG A 163 12.15 -21.15 15.93
N PRO A 164 13.47 -21.14 16.28
CA PRO A 164 14.05 -22.06 17.26
C PRO A 164 13.35 -22.01 18.63
N PHE A 165 12.81 -20.84 18.99
CA PHE A 165 12.07 -20.62 20.23
C PHE A 165 10.68 -20.12 19.88
N PHE A 166 9.68 -20.94 20.13
CA PHE A 166 8.26 -20.61 19.95
C PHE A 166 7.55 -20.70 21.30
N GLN A 167 6.66 -19.74 21.55
CA GLN A 167 5.70 -19.77 22.63
C GLN A 167 4.31 -19.36 22.10
N PRO A 168 3.23 -20.01 22.57
CA PRO A 168 1.89 -19.51 22.29
C PRO A 168 1.74 -18.04 22.69
N GLY A 169 1.14 -17.22 21.83
CA GLY A 169 1.06 -15.77 22.04
C GLY A 169 2.25 -14.98 21.51
N SER A 170 3.20 -15.62 20.81
CA SER A 170 4.23 -14.89 20.05
C SER A 170 3.57 -14.03 18.96
N MET A 171 3.99 -12.78 18.87
CA MET A 171 3.44 -11.80 17.94
C MET A 171 3.72 -12.17 16.48
N ASP A 172 2.73 -11.96 15.61
CA ASP A 172 2.89 -12.11 14.16
C ASP A 172 3.95 -11.13 13.61
N PRO A 173 4.81 -11.55 12.67
CA PRO A 173 5.86 -10.70 12.10
C PRO A 173 5.33 -9.42 11.45
N LEU A 174 4.13 -9.46 10.86
CA LEU A 174 3.50 -8.29 10.25
C LEU A 174 3.18 -7.22 11.30
N GLU A 175 2.55 -7.64 12.41
CA GLU A 175 2.24 -6.75 13.53
C GLU A 175 3.50 -6.23 14.21
N ALA A 176 4.48 -7.11 14.47
CA ALA A 176 5.76 -6.73 15.04
C ALA A 176 6.48 -5.68 14.18
N ARG A 177 6.49 -5.86 12.85
CA ARG A 177 7.06 -4.90 11.89
C ARG A 177 6.37 -3.55 11.97
N ALA A 178 5.04 -3.50 11.99
CA ALA A 178 4.29 -2.25 12.08
C ALA A 178 4.62 -1.50 13.38
N LEU A 179 4.63 -2.19 14.50
CA LEU A 179 4.95 -1.58 15.80
C LEU A 179 6.37 -1.00 15.85
N VAL A 180 7.37 -1.71 15.32
CA VAL A 180 8.74 -1.17 15.30
C VAL A 180 8.92 -0.06 14.27
N ASN A 181 8.14 -0.03 13.18
CA ASN A 181 8.07 1.11 12.27
C ASN A 181 7.52 2.35 12.98
N ILE A 182 6.40 2.21 13.70
CA ILE A 182 5.79 3.28 14.51
C ILE A 182 6.77 3.77 15.59
N ALA A 183 7.50 2.86 16.24
CA ALA A 183 8.54 3.19 17.21
C ALA A 183 9.78 3.87 16.59
N GLY A 184 9.87 3.92 15.26
CA GLY A 184 10.96 4.59 14.53
C GLY A 184 12.25 3.77 14.42
N ALA A 185 12.14 2.44 14.41
CA ALA A 185 13.27 1.55 14.19
C ALA A 185 13.93 1.83 12.83
N ARG A 186 15.25 2.02 12.83
CA ARG A 186 16.06 2.29 11.63
C ARG A 186 17.54 2.28 11.98
N PRO A 187 18.46 2.29 11.00
CA PRO A 187 19.89 2.45 11.26
C PRO A 187 20.19 3.68 12.14
N GLY A 188 21.06 3.52 13.13
CA GLY A 188 21.42 4.57 14.07
C GLY A 188 20.42 4.78 15.24
N ARG A 189 19.36 3.99 15.33
CA ARG A 189 18.44 3.97 16.48
C ARG A 189 18.62 2.69 17.30
N THR A 190 18.33 2.78 18.60
CA THR A 190 18.30 1.62 19.50
C THR A 190 16.86 1.36 19.90
N VAL A 191 16.42 0.12 19.76
CA VAL A 191 15.13 -0.39 20.24
C VAL A 191 15.41 -1.26 21.47
N VAL A 192 14.72 -0.99 22.56
CA VAL A 192 14.81 -1.73 23.82
C VAL A 192 13.46 -2.35 24.09
N ASP A 193 13.43 -3.66 24.33
CA ASP A 193 12.22 -4.37 24.70
C ASP A 193 12.49 -5.19 25.99
N PRO A 194 12.18 -4.62 27.19
CA PRO A 194 12.44 -5.28 28.46
C PRO A 194 11.54 -6.48 28.72
N MET A 195 10.50 -6.70 27.88
CA MET A 195 9.55 -7.80 28.01
C MET A 195 9.51 -8.63 26.72
N CYS A 196 10.64 -8.78 26.06
CA CYS A 196 10.76 -9.24 24.67
C CYS A 196 10.18 -10.65 24.37
N GLY A 197 9.91 -11.46 25.39
CA GLY A 197 9.41 -12.83 25.20
C GLY A 197 10.29 -13.62 24.21
N THR A 198 9.72 -14.03 23.07
CA THR A 198 10.47 -14.72 22.00
C THR A 198 11.22 -13.78 21.06
N GLY A 199 11.30 -12.49 21.36
CA GLY A 199 12.08 -11.50 20.64
C GLY A 199 11.49 -11.04 19.29
N GLY A 200 10.18 -11.20 19.07
CA GLY A 200 9.53 -10.87 17.80
C GLY A 200 9.75 -9.42 17.37
N LEU A 201 9.55 -8.46 18.28
CA LEU A 201 9.80 -7.04 18.02
C LEU A 201 11.27 -6.75 17.77
N LEU A 202 12.16 -7.30 18.57
CA LEU A 202 13.61 -7.11 18.40
C LEU A 202 14.11 -7.67 17.07
N LEU A 203 13.57 -8.82 16.64
CA LEU A 203 13.90 -9.41 15.34
C LEU A 203 13.52 -8.44 14.20
N GLU A 204 12.29 -7.96 14.18
CA GLU A 204 11.82 -7.04 13.14
C GLU A 204 12.58 -5.69 13.18
N ALA A 205 12.89 -5.17 14.36
CA ALA A 205 13.71 -3.97 14.51
C ALA A 205 15.14 -4.17 13.98
N GLY A 206 15.75 -5.34 14.28
CA GLY A 206 17.08 -5.72 13.76
C GLY A 206 17.11 -5.82 12.25
N LEU A 207 16.08 -6.39 11.62
CA LEU A 207 15.93 -6.46 10.16
C LEU A 207 15.82 -5.07 9.50
N LEU A 208 15.38 -4.06 10.23
CA LEU A 208 15.39 -2.65 9.80
C LEU A 208 16.72 -1.95 10.06
N GLY A 209 17.71 -2.66 10.58
CA GLY A 209 19.06 -2.13 10.87
C GLY A 209 19.17 -1.34 12.18
N ALA A 210 18.16 -1.42 13.06
CA ALA A 210 18.26 -0.84 14.38
C ALA A 210 19.17 -1.66 15.29
N ARG A 211 19.81 -1.01 16.25
CA ARG A 211 20.43 -1.72 17.38
C ARG A 211 19.31 -2.21 18.31
N VAL A 212 19.41 -3.45 18.78
CA VAL A 212 18.39 -4.06 19.64
C VAL A 212 18.99 -4.46 20.98
N VAL A 213 18.20 -4.30 22.04
CA VAL A 213 18.58 -4.60 23.44
C VAL A 213 17.38 -5.22 24.16
#